data_d9ae9c6fdd2fff82026c71b565d2d92a
#
_entry.id   d9ae9c6fdd2fff82026c71b565d2d92a
#
_cell.length_a   1.000
_cell.length_b   1.000
_cell.length_c   1.000
_cell.angle_alpha   90.00
_cell.angle_beta   90.00
_cell.angle_gamma   90.00
#
_symmetry.space_group_name_H-M   'P 1'
#
loop_
_entity.id
_entity.type
_entity.pdbx_description
1 polymer ?
#
loop_
_entity_poly.entity_id
_entity_poly.type
_entity_poly.pdbx_seq_one_letter_code
_entity_poly.pdbx_strand_id
1 'polypeptide(L)'
;MSEVRRSAAATKRLAAEHIKRASNLPELPTTQREMLERYRPNGVTDTVWEQVRPVVTEVLTKSCLVGDKSFQKHLGVVASYVTWLATQHRSMAITEAFTFDAIDQYYLTGLTGMSKRTCNDYRSRLQNIAKKINAGVGAPSGLVTPIGRISVRPGYNAAEEATLRRIALRQSRPRVRTQLCAIVGFGAGAGLDSVDLRNLHRHHIDVTDNGILVNVTGRNPRQVVVRATYEELVLVAIEGLTPKQVVVGTGKSKHNPVNIVIDHADLFDDTPPIDMSRLRSTWISWLMTCRVPLGLILQAAGLRSARTLTDLLPHLEPFTDTSALRDGGVK
;
A
#
# COMPACT_ATOMS: atom_id res chain seq x y z
N MET A 1 -36.18 2.24 -31.87
CA MET A 1 -36.17 3.60 -31.31
C MET A 1 -36.97 3.77 -29.99
N SER A 2 -37.88 2.85 -29.62
CA SER A 2 -38.70 2.96 -28.40
C SER A 2 -37.96 2.52 -27.11
N GLU A 3 -37.09 1.53 -27.15
CA GLU A 3 -36.37 1.02 -25.99
C GLU A 3 -35.30 1.97 -25.45
N VAL A 4 -34.53 2.61 -26.35
CA VAL A 4 -33.50 3.59 -25.98
C VAL A 4 -34.12 4.81 -25.27
N ARG A 5 -35.31 5.24 -25.72
CA ARG A 5 -36.04 6.35 -25.06
C ARG A 5 -36.61 5.96 -23.69
N ARG A 6 -37.03 4.71 -23.52
CA ARG A 6 -37.49 4.19 -22.21
C ARG A 6 -36.34 4.05 -21.21
N SER A 7 -35.16 3.59 -21.66
CA SER A 7 -33.96 3.51 -20.84
C SER A 7 -33.49 4.90 -20.38
N ALA A 8 -33.44 5.90 -21.25
CA ALA A 8 -33.04 7.28 -20.90
C ALA A 8 -34.03 7.94 -19.93
N ALA A 9 -35.34 7.69 -20.05
CA ALA A 9 -36.35 8.21 -19.14
C ALA A 9 -36.26 7.54 -17.75
N ALA A 10 -36.00 6.23 -17.68
CA ALA A 10 -35.80 5.50 -16.45
C ALA A 10 -34.55 6.00 -15.71
N THR A 11 -33.48 6.24 -16.44
CA THR A 11 -32.22 6.77 -15.89
C THR A 11 -32.37 8.18 -15.34
N LYS A 12 -33.10 9.07 -16.04
CA LYS A 12 -33.43 10.42 -15.53
C LYS A 12 -34.28 10.37 -14.26
N ARG A 13 -35.22 9.44 -14.18
CA ARG A 13 -36.09 9.27 -13.01
C ARG A 13 -35.31 8.80 -11.80
N LEU A 14 -34.39 7.83 -11.96
CA LEU A 14 -33.48 7.36 -10.91
C LEU A 14 -32.55 8.47 -10.42
N ALA A 15 -31.97 9.27 -11.31
CA ALA A 15 -31.14 10.41 -10.93
C ALA A 15 -31.94 11.45 -10.12
N ALA A 16 -33.18 11.73 -10.49
CA ALA A 16 -34.05 12.65 -9.75
C ALA A 16 -34.45 12.12 -8.36
N GLU A 17 -34.67 10.81 -8.23
CA GLU A 17 -34.89 10.16 -6.92
C GLU A 17 -33.67 10.21 -6.03
N HIS A 18 -32.48 9.99 -6.58
CA HIS A 18 -31.21 10.10 -5.83
C HIS A 18 -30.95 11.55 -5.36
N ILE A 19 -31.27 12.55 -6.17
CA ILE A 19 -31.17 13.96 -5.76
C ILE A 19 -32.11 14.23 -4.59
N LYS A 20 -33.35 13.76 -4.63
CA LYS A 20 -34.33 13.89 -3.53
C LYS A 20 -33.89 13.14 -2.26
N ARG A 21 -33.28 11.97 -2.38
CA ARG A 21 -32.75 11.22 -1.24
C ARG A 21 -31.50 11.86 -0.65
N ALA A 22 -30.64 12.45 -1.49
CA ALA A 22 -29.43 13.14 -1.07
C ALA A 22 -29.74 14.37 -0.20
N SER A 23 -30.90 15.06 -0.42
CA SER A 23 -31.32 16.22 0.39
C SER A 23 -31.69 15.87 1.84
N ASN A 24 -31.92 14.59 2.15
CA ASN A 24 -32.28 14.12 3.50
C ASN A 24 -31.11 13.43 4.22
N LEU A 25 -29.90 13.43 3.64
CA LEU A 25 -28.72 12.82 4.24
C LEU A 25 -27.98 13.81 5.15
N PRO A 26 -27.21 13.32 6.15
CA PRO A 26 -26.35 14.19 6.93
C PRO A 26 -25.40 14.94 6.01
N GLU A 27 -25.18 16.22 6.27
CA GLU A 27 -24.30 17.03 5.44
C GLU A 27 -22.85 16.55 5.50
N LEU A 28 -22.22 16.45 4.32
CA LEU A 28 -20.78 16.21 4.25
C LEU A 28 -20.00 17.40 4.85
N PRO A 29 -18.88 17.16 5.52
CA PRO A 29 -17.94 18.21 5.91
C PRO A 29 -17.59 19.11 4.72
N THR A 30 -17.41 20.41 4.95
CA THR A 30 -17.18 21.41 3.90
C THR A 30 -16.02 21.00 2.96
N THR A 31 -14.89 20.53 3.52
CA THR A 31 -13.73 20.08 2.74
C THR A 31 -14.06 18.90 1.80
N GLN A 32 -14.87 17.94 2.28
CA GLN A 32 -15.28 16.77 1.48
C GLN A 32 -16.27 17.14 0.39
N ARG A 33 -17.16 18.11 0.66
CA ARG A 33 -18.08 18.67 -0.32
C ARG A 33 -17.31 19.37 -1.45
N GLU A 34 -16.35 20.23 -1.10
CA GLU A 34 -15.48 20.88 -2.07
C GLU A 34 -14.67 19.89 -2.92
N MET A 35 -14.15 18.82 -2.30
CA MET A 35 -13.47 17.75 -3.03
C MET A 35 -14.38 17.11 -4.08
N LEU A 36 -15.63 16.82 -3.72
CA LEU A 36 -16.61 16.22 -4.63
C LEU A 36 -17.00 17.17 -5.77
N GLU A 37 -17.15 18.46 -5.49
CA GLU A 37 -17.50 19.47 -6.48
C GLU A 37 -16.40 19.67 -7.52
N ARG A 38 -15.15 19.67 -7.08
CA ARG A 38 -13.97 19.82 -7.96
C ARG A 38 -13.57 18.53 -8.66
N TYR A 39 -14.05 17.38 -8.18
CA TYR A 39 -13.65 16.10 -8.74
C TYR A 39 -14.18 15.90 -10.15
N ARG A 40 -13.31 15.48 -11.05
CA ARG A 40 -13.64 15.04 -12.40
C ARG A 40 -12.89 13.73 -12.67
N PRO A 41 -13.59 12.63 -12.93
CA PRO A 41 -12.96 11.37 -13.24
C PRO A 41 -12.30 11.43 -14.63
N ASN A 42 -11.09 10.91 -14.75
CA ASN A 42 -10.38 10.83 -16.03
C ASN A 42 -11.11 9.91 -17.01
N GLY A 43 -11.20 10.33 -18.28
CA GLY A 43 -11.81 9.53 -19.34
C GLY A 43 -13.34 9.40 -19.29
N VAL A 44 -14.00 10.19 -18.44
CA VAL A 44 -15.47 10.24 -18.35
C VAL A 44 -15.96 11.57 -18.88
N THR A 45 -16.97 11.54 -19.77
CA THR A 45 -17.60 12.77 -20.29
C THR A 45 -18.41 13.48 -19.21
N ASP A 46 -18.53 14.81 -19.33
CA ASP A 46 -19.32 15.62 -18.37
C ASP A 46 -20.77 15.11 -18.28
N THR A 47 -21.36 14.71 -19.40
CA THR A 47 -22.72 14.17 -19.44
C THR A 47 -22.87 12.91 -18.58
N VAL A 48 -21.92 11.98 -18.66
CA VAL A 48 -21.92 10.76 -17.84
C VAL A 48 -21.63 11.10 -16.38
N TRP A 49 -20.69 12.02 -16.13
CA TRP A 49 -20.38 12.44 -14.77
C TRP A 49 -21.58 13.10 -14.07
N GLU A 50 -22.27 14.00 -14.73
CA GLU A 50 -23.48 14.65 -14.22
C GLU A 50 -24.59 13.63 -13.86
N GLN A 51 -24.68 12.56 -14.64
CA GLN A 51 -25.64 11.47 -14.40
C GLN A 51 -25.28 10.63 -13.18
N VAL A 52 -24.01 10.32 -12.96
CA VAL A 52 -23.55 9.40 -11.90
C VAL A 52 -23.22 10.11 -10.59
N ARG A 53 -22.88 11.38 -10.65
CA ARG A 53 -22.47 12.21 -9.51
C ARG A 53 -23.46 12.17 -8.33
N PRO A 54 -24.79 12.25 -8.52
CA PRO A 54 -25.74 12.15 -7.41
C PRO A 54 -25.64 10.83 -6.65
N VAL A 55 -25.46 9.71 -7.36
CA VAL A 55 -25.30 8.38 -6.75
C VAL A 55 -23.99 8.30 -5.97
N VAL A 56 -22.89 8.79 -6.55
CA VAL A 56 -21.58 8.87 -5.88
C VAL A 56 -21.68 9.69 -4.59
N THR A 57 -22.38 10.82 -4.64
CA THR A 57 -22.61 11.69 -3.47
C THR A 57 -23.39 10.94 -2.39
N GLU A 58 -24.50 10.32 -2.73
CA GLU A 58 -25.34 9.57 -1.79
C GLU A 58 -24.54 8.44 -1.12
N VAL A 59 -23.78 7.65 -1.89
CA VAL A 59 -22.96 6.53 -1.38
C VAL A 59 -21.90 7.01 -0.41
N LEU A 60 -21.17 8.07 -0.77
CA LEU A 60 -20.09 8.60 0.07
C LEU A 60 -20.64 9.23 1.35
N THR A 61 -21.77 9.91 1.28
CA THR A 61 -22.43 10.48 2.46
C THR A 61 -22.90 9.37 3.42
N LYS A 62 -23.59 8.35 2.91
CA LYS A 62 -24.07 7.21 3.71
C LYS A 62 -22.93 6.39 4.32
N SER A 63 -21.77 6.35 3.67
CA SER A 63 -20.62 5.56 4.14
C SER A 63 -19.90 6.17 5.34
N CYS A 64 -20.22 7.42 5.73
CA CYS A 64 -19.66 8.12 6.90
C CYS A 64 -18.14 7.97 7.01
N LEU A 65 -17.43 8.31 5.93
CA LEU A 65 -15.96 8.17 5.89
C LEU A 65 -15.28 9.23 6.75
N VAL A 66 -14.44 8.79 7.67
CA VAL A 66 -13.70 9.67 8.55
C VAL A 66 -12.38 10.10 7.91
N GLY A 67 -12.17 11.41 7.80
CA GLY A 67 -10.94 12.06 7.34
C GLY A 67 -10.83 12.21 5.81
N ASP A 68 -10.35 13.38 5.40
CA ASP A 68 -10.31 13.82 4.00
C ASP A 68 -9.48 12.93 3.08
N LYS A 69 -8.33 12.42 3.57
CA LYS A 69 -7.50 11.48 2.79
C LYS A 69 -8.22 10.17 2.49
N SER A 70 -9.01 9.67 3.45
CA SER A 70 -9.83 8.47 3.25
C SER A 70 -10.94 8.76 2.26
N PHE A 71 -11.65 9.87 2.42
CA PHE A 71 -12.70 10.33 1.52
C PHE A 71 -12.20 10.43 0.08
N GLN A 72 -11.08 11.14 -0.16
CA GLN A 72 -10.50 11.32 -1.49
C GLN A 72 -10.18 9.98 -2.19
N LYS A 73 -9.63 9.02 -1.45
CA LYS A 73 -9.34 7.68 -1.99
C LYS A 73 -10.61 6.90 -2.35
N HIS A 74 -11.66 7.02 -1.55
CA HIS A 74 -12.93 6.33 -1.83
C HIS A 74 -13.72 7.03 -2.93
N LEU A 75 -13.64 8.36 -3.05
CA LEU A 75 -14.26 9.13 -4.12
C LEU A 75 -13.86 8.59 -5.50
N GLY A 76 -12.55 8.42 -5.76
CA GLY A 76 -12.06 7.86 -7.03
C GLY A 76 -12.58 6.45 -7.30
N VAL A 77 -12.59 5.59 -6.28
CA VAL A 77 -13.04 4.19 -6.42
C VAL A 77 -14.56 4.12 -6.67
N VAL A 78 -15.36 4.87 -5.91
CA VAL A 78 -16.83 4.88 -6.06
C VAL A 78 -17.22 5.51 -7.40
N ALA A 79 -16.59 6.62 -7.79
CA ALA A 79 -16.83 7.25 -9.07
C ALA A 79 -16.54 6.29 -10.25
N SER A 80 -15.41 5.60 -10.22
CA SER A 80 -15.05 4.60 -11.24
C SER A 80 -16.08 3.47 -11.32
N TYR A 81 -16.50 2.94 -10.18
CA TYR A 81 -17.48 1.87 -10.10
C TYR A 81 -18.87 2.29 -10.62
N VAL A 82 -19.39 3.42 -10.15
CA VAL A 82 -20.72 3.91 -10.57
C VAL A 82 -20.74 4.32 -12.05
N THR A 83 -19.63 4.87 -12.56
CA THR A 83 -19.46 5.13 -14.00
C THR A 83 -19.51 3.84 -14.79
N TRP A 84 -18.83 2.78 -14.35
CA TRP A 84 -18.89 1.47 -15.00
C TRP A 84 -20.32 0.92 -15.00
N LEU A 85 -21.05 1.00 -13.89
CA LEU A 85 -22.47 0.59 -13.86
C LEU A 85 -23.29 1.33 -14.91
N ALA A 86 -23.15 2.65 -15.01
CA ALA A 86 -23.86 3.47 -15.97
C ALA A 86 -23.50 3.09 -17.43
N THR A 87 -22.21 2.90 -17.72
CA THR A 87 -21.75 2.52 -19.09
C THR A 87 -22.16 1.11 -19.47
N GLN A 88 -22.34 0.21 -18.51
CA GLN A 88 -22.85 -1.15 -18.72
C GLN A 88 -24.38 -1.25 -18.65
N HIS A 89 -25.08 -0.10 -18.57
CA HIS A 89 -26.55 -0.03 -18.45
C HIS A 89 -27.10 -0.85 -17.27
N ARG A 90 -26.32 -0.94 -16.16
CA ARG A 90 -26.72 -1.65 -14.95
C ARG A 90 -27.47 -0.74 -13.99
N SER A 91 -28.20 -1.36 -13.06
CA SER A 91 -28.88 -0.63 -12.00
C SER A 91 -27.89 0.15 -11.14
N MET A 92 -28.19 1.43 -10.90
CA MET A 92 -27.49 2.29 -9.95
C MET A 92 -28.22 2.42 -8.61
N ALA A 93 -29.31 1.67 -8.42
CA ALA A 93 -29.99 1.61 -7.12
C ALA A 93 -29.02 1.01 -6.08
N ILE A 94 -28.81 1.71 -4.97
CA ILE A 94 -27.75 1.38 -3.99
C ILE A 94 -27.90 -0.05 -3.48
N THR A 95 -29.11 -0.51 -3.24
CA THR A 95 -29.39 -1.86 -2.74
C THR A 95 -29.01 -2.98 -3.72
N GLU A 96 -29.04 -2.70 -5.02
CA GLU A 96 -28.68 -3.63 -6.08
C GLU A 96 -27.22 -3.47 -6.50
N ALA A 97 -26.78 -2.22 -6.61
CA ALA A 97 -25.42 -1.87 -7.04
C ALA A 97 -24.35 -2.26 -6.01
N PHE A 98 -24.62 -2.14 -4.70
CA PHE A 98 -23.64 -2.41 -3.66
C PHE A 98 -23.85 -3.79 -2.99
N THR A 99 -24.12 -4.80 -3.81
CA THR A 99 -24.01 -6.22 -3.43
C THR A 99 -22.59 -6.73 -3.67
N PHE A 100 -22.19 -7.82 -3.01
CA PHE A 100 -20.86 -8.40 -3.24
C PHE A 100 -20.73 -8.94 -4.66
N ASP A 101 -21.80 -9.53 -5.23
CA ASP A 101 -21.80 -10.06 -6.60
C ASP A 101 -21.61 -8.95 -7.65
N ALA A 102 -22.31 -7.81 -7.49
CA ALA A 102 -22.15 -6.68 -8.40
C ALA A 102 -20.72 -6.10 -8.33
N ILE A 103 -20.14 -6.00 -7.14
CA ILE A 103 -18.75 -5.56 -6.92
C ILE A 103 -17.76 -6.57 -7.51
N ASP A 104 -18.01 -7.87 -7.37
CA ASP A 104 -17.15 -8.92 -7.92
C ASP A 104 -17.19 -8.95 -9.44
N GLN A 105 -18.35 -8.68 -10.06
CA GLN A 105 -18.45 -8.51 -11.50
C GLN A 105 -17.62 -7.31 -12.00
N TYR A 106 -17.68 -6.17 -11.29
CA TYR A 106 -16.81 -5.04 -11.60
C TYR A 106 -15.31 -5.39 -11.46
N TYR A 107 -14.95 -6.12 -10.41
CA TYR A 107 -13.58 -6.61 -10.23
C TYR A 107 -13.09 -7.45 -11.41
N LEU A 108 -13.96 -8.31 -11.95
CA LEU A 108 -13.61 -9.23 -13.03
C LEU A 108 -13.60 -8.56 -14.42
N THR A 109 -14.48 -7.59 -14.66
CA THR A 109 -14.73 -7.07 -16.01
C THR A 109 -14.51 -5.56 -16.16
N GLY A 110 -14.58 -4.79 -15.07
CA GLY A 110 -14.47 -3.33 -15.11
C GLY A 110 -13.08 -2.78 -14.82
N LEU A 111 -12.20 -3.58 -14.21
CA LEU A 111 -10.85 -3.17 -13.81
C LEU A 111 -9.76 -3.70 -14.77
N THR A 112 -10.07 -3.78 -16.06
CA THR A 112 -9.13 -4.25 -17.08
C THR A 112 -7.93 -3.30 -17.20
N GLY A 113 -6.72 -3.88 -17.35
CA GLY A 113 -5.48 -3.10 -17.47
C GLY A 113 -4.88 -2.60 -16.16
N MET A 114 -5.57 -2.76 -15.02
CA MET A 114 -5.02 -2.39 -13.72
C MET A 114 -4.22 -3.54 -13.10
N SER A 115 -3.25 -3.18 -12.23
CA SER A 115 -2.51 -4.18 -11.46
C SER A 115 -3.44 -4.96 -10.53
N LYS A 116 -3.18 -6.26 -10.32
CA LYS A 116 -3.94 -7.12 -9.39
C LYS A 116 -4.07 -6.50 -7.99
N ARG A 117 -3.03 -5.80 -7.54
CA ARG A 117 -3.03 -5.10 -6.25
C ARG A 117 -4.05 -3.95 -6.23
N THR A 118 -4.10 -3.16 -7.30
CA THR A 118 -5.06 -2.06 -7.45
C THR A 118 -6.49 -2.61 -7.52
N CYS A 119 -6.73 -3.66 -8.31
CA CYS A 119 -8.04 -4.30 -8.39
C CYS A 119 -8.53 -4.80 -7.02
N ASN A 120 -7.64 -5.44 -6.24
CA ASN A 120 -7.96 -5.91 -4.89
C ASN A 120 -8.23 -4.74 -3.91
N ASP A 121 -7.51 -3.62 -4.02
CA ASP A 121 -7.77 -2.42 -3.20
C ASP A 121 -9.14 -1.83 -3.54
N TYR A 122 -9.49 -1.68 -4.83
CA TYR A 122 -10.80 -1.21 -5.28
C TYR A 122 -11.93 -2.11 -4.73
N ARG A 123 -11.83 -3.42 -4.96
CA ARG A 123 -12.81 -4.39 -4.46
C ARG A 123 -12.98 -4.30 -2.95
N SER A 124 -11.89 -4.30 -2.20
CA SER A 124 -11.91 -4.24 -0.74
C SER A 124 -12.59 -2.96 -0.23
N ARG A 125 -12.33 -1.81 -0.86
CA ARG A 125 -12.96 -0.53 -0.52
C ARG A 125 -14.45 -0.54 -0.82
N LEU A 126 -14.86 -1.02 -1.99
CA LEU A 126 -16.27 -1.12 -2.37
C LEU A 126 -17.03 -2.06 -1.44
N GLN A 127 -16.47 -3.22 -1.10
CA GLN A 127 -17.08 -4.14 -0.13
C GLN A 127 -17.21 -3.53 1.28
N ASN A 128 -16.22 -2.74 1.71
CA ASN A 128 -16.30 -2.03 2.99
C ASN A 128 -17.37 -0.93 2.97
N ILE A 129 -17.54 -0.23 1.85
CA ILE A 129 -18.64 0.72 1.65
C ILE A 129 -19.98 -0.02 1.67
N ALA A 130 -20.12 -1.11 0.90
CA ALA A 130 -21.33 -1.91 0.86
C ALA A 130 -21.78 -2.37 2.26
N LYS A 131 -20.85 -2.83 3.10
CA LYS A 131 -21.14 -3.19 4.50
C LYS A 131 -21.66 -2.00 5.31
N LYS A 132 -21.11 -0.80 5.10
CA LYS A 132 -21.50 0.41 5.86
C LYS A 132 -22.87 0.91 5.45
N ILE A 133 -23.14 1.03 4.14
CA ILE A 133 -24.39 1.57 3.64
C ILE A 133 -25.57 0.62 3.80
N ASN A 134 -25.32 -0.69 3.92
CA ASN A 134 -26.33 -1.72 4.13
C ASN A 134 -26.42 -2.18 5.60
N ALA A 135 -25.74 -1.53 6.53
CA ALA A 135 -25.68 -1.95 7.94
C ALA A 135 -27.05 -2.06 8.65
N GLY A 136 -28.10 -1.38 8.13
CA GLY A 136 -29.48 -1.44 8.65
C GLY A 136 -30.40 -2.42 7.89
N VAL A 137 -29.95 -3.00 6.78
CA VAL A 137 -30.79 -3.82 5.87
C VAL A 137 -30.34 -5.29 5.87
N GLY A 138 -29.27 -5.61 6.60
CA GLY A 138 -28.61 -6.92 6.60
C GLY A 138 -27.29 -6.91 5.83
N ALA A 139 -26.58 -8.04 5.89
CA ALA A 139 -25.32 -8.18 5.16
C ALA A 139 -25.56 -8.07 3.64
N PRO A 140 -24.64 -7.43 2.88
CA PRO A 140 -24.74 -7.42 1.42
C PRO A 140 -24.85 -8.84 0.89
N SER A 141 -25.84 -9.09 0.02
CA SER A 141 -26.04 -10.41 -0.58
C SER A 141 -24.87 -10.79 -1.51
N GLY A 142 -24.62 -12.07 -1.63
CA GLY A 142 -23.66 -12.64 -2.57
C GLY A 142 -22.48 -13.36 -1.89
N LEU A 143 -21.92 -14.32 -2.61
CA LEU A 143 -20.73 -15.06 -2.20
C LEU A 143 -19.48 -14.20 -2.49
N VAL A 144 -18.62 -14.07 -1.49
CA VAL A 144 -17.32 -13.42 -1.67
C VAL A 144 -16.41 -14.35 -2.47
N THR A 145 -16.15 -14.01 -3.73
CA THR A 145 -15.17 -14.77 -4.54
C THR A 145 -13.80 -14.71 -3.87
N PRO A 146 -13.15 -15.85 -3.58
CA PRO A 146 -11.81 -15.84 -3.01
C PRO A 146 -10.82 -15.11 -3.92
N ILE A 147 -10.19 -14.09 -3.38
CA ILE A 147 -9.11 -13.40 -4.10
C ILE A 147 -7.84 -14.21 -3.92
N GLY A 148 -7.17 -14.55 -5.02
CA GLY A 148 -5.82 -15.08 -4.95
C GLY A 148 -4.92 -14.14 -4.16
N ARG A 149 -4.16 -14.68 -3.20
CA ARG A 149 -3.24 -13.89 -2.37
C ARG A 149 -2.28 -13.11 -3.26
N ILE A 150 -2.05 -11.85 -2.90
CA ILE A 150 -0.87 -11.13 -3.38
C ILE A 150 0.28 -11.70 -2.56
N SER A 151 1.13 -12.51 -3.20
CA SER A 151 2.34 -13.03 -2.55
C SER A 151 3.25 -11.87 -2.15
N VAL A 152 3.95 -12.04 -1.05
CA VAL A 152 5.06 -11.16 -0.67
C VAL A 152 6.10 -11.24 -1.79
N ARG A 153 6.70 -10.10 -2.15
CA ARG A 153 7.80 -10.11 -3.12
C ARG A 153 9.00 -10.85 -2.52
N PRO A 154 9.62 -11.80 -3.24
CA PRO A 154 10.81 -12.50 -2.77
C PRO A 154 11.94 -11.50 -2.50
N GLY A 155 12.80 -11.82 -1.57
CA GLY A 155 14.02 -11.07 -1.31
C GLY A 155 14.98 -11.04 -2.49
N TYR A 156 16.05 -10.31 -2.36
CA TYR A 156 17.17 -10.36 -3.28
C TYR A 156 18.04 -11.56 -2.95
N ASN A 157 18.63 -12.18 -3.98
CA ASN A 157 19.67 -13.20 -3.80
C ASN A 157 21.01 -12.54 -3.46
N ALA A 158 22.01 -13.34 -3.08
CA ALA A 158 23.31 -12.86 -2.64
C ALA A 158 24.05 -12.01 -3.69
N ALA A 159 23.92 -12.35 -4.98
CA ALA A 159 24.51 -11.58 -6.08
C ALA A 159 23.82 -10.21 -6.28
N GLU A 160 22.50 -10.20 -6.23
CA GLU A 160 21.70 -8.97 -6.25
C GLU A 160 22.03 -8.09 -5.04
N GLU A 161 22.10 -8.66 -3.81
CA GLU A 161 22.50 -7.92 -2.60
C GLU A 161 23.87 -7.27 -2.75
N ALA A 162 24.86 -8.01 -3.24
CA ALA A 162 26.21 -7.49 -3.47
C ALA A 162 26.21 -6.36 -4.51
N THR A 163 25.44 -6.51 -5.59
CA THR A 163 25.30 -5.50 -6.63
C THR A 163 24.68 -4.23 -6.08
N LEU A 164 23.57 -4.33 -5.32
CA LEU A 164 22.91 -3.17 -4.73
C LEU A 164 23.80 -2.42 -3.74
N ARG A 165 24.57 -3.12 -2.90
CA ARG A 165 25.53 -2.49 -1.98
C ARG A 165 26.61 -1.73 -2.74
N ARG A 166 27.19 -2.35 -3.77
CA ARG A 166 28.23 -1.73 -4.61
C ARG A 166 27.71 -0.47 -5.32
N ILE A 167 26.51 -0.54 -5.89
CA ILE A 167 25.89 0.59 -6.59
C ILE A 167 25.61 1.73 -5.61
N ALA A 168 25.11 1.43 -4.40
CA ALA A 168 24.84 2.46 -3.40
C ALA A 168 26.12 3.26 -3.03
N LEU A 169 27.24 2.56 -2.85
CA LEU A 169 28.53 3.18 -2.52
C LEU A 169 29.15 3.97 -3.67
N ARG A 170 28.87 3.58 -4.93
CA ARG A 170 29.51 4.15 -6.13
C ARG A 170 28.74 5.27 -6.80
N GLN A 171 27.68 5.78 -6.18
CA GLN A 171 26.94 6.93 -6.75
C GLN A 171 27.85 8.14 -6.91
N SER A 172 27.78 8.80 -8.07
CA SER A 172 28.59 9.96 -8.42
C SER A 172 28.27 11.18 -7.56
N ARG A 173 26.98 11.38 -7.26
CA ARG A 173 26.48 12.51 -6.47
C ARG A 173 26.50 12.18 -4.97
N PRO A 174 27.25 12.91 -4.12
CA PRO A 174 27.38 12.61 -2.69
C PRO A 174 26.05 12.46 -1.97
N ARG A 175 25.09 13.34 -2.25
CA ARG A 175 23.76 13.30 -1.63
C ARG A 175 22.95 12.07 -2.06
N VAL A 176 23.04 11.66 -3.32
CA VAL A 176 22.37 10.43 -3.79
C VAL A 176 23.04 9.21 -3.16
N ARG A 177 24.38 9.22 -3.07
CA ARG A 177 25.15 8.17 -2.41
C ARG A 177 24.71 7.96 -0.96
N THR A 178 24.73 9.00 -0.13
CA THR A 178 24.33 8.87 1.27
C THR A 178 22.89 8.37 1.42
N GLN A 179 21.96 8.89 0.61
CA GLN A 179 20.55 8.49 0.70
C GLN A 179 20.28 7.09 0.11
N LEU A 180 20.99 6.68 -0.95
CA LEU A 180 20.86 5.32 -1.48
C LEU A 180 21.49 4.29 -0.54
N CYS A 181 22.63 4.63 0.09
CA CYS A 181 23.22 3.84 1.16
C CYS A 181 22.25 3.68 2.33
N ALA A 182 21.48 4.71 2.69
CA ALA A 182 20.44 4.61 3.70
C ALA A 182 19.32 3.66 3.28
N ILE A 183 18.82 3.76 2.03
CA ILE A 183 17.73 2.94 1.51
C ILE A 183 18.13 1.45 1.53
N VAL A 184 19.29 1.13 0.98
CA VAL A 184 19.78 -0.25 0.90
C VAL A 184 20.21 -0.75 2.28
N GLY A 185 20.97 0.07 3.03
CA GLY A 185 21.51 -0.29 4.34
C GLY A 185 20.42 -0.57 5.37
N PHE A 186 19.44 0.32 5.52
CA PHE A 186 18.36 0.10 6.48
C PHE A 186 17.28 -0.87 5.94
N GLY A 187 17.06 -0.90 4.63
CA GLY A 187 16.08 -1.81 4.03
C GLY A 187 16.49 -3.28 4.16
N ALA A 188 17.68 -3.65 3.69
CA ALA A 188 18.20 -5.02 3.72
C ALA A 188 19.04 -5.33 4.97
N GLY A 189 19.54 -4.30 5.67
CA GLY A 189 20.30 -4.48 6.90
C GLY A 189 19.46 -4.49 8.18
N ALA A 190 18.34 -3.75 8.21
CA ALA A 190 17.49 -3.61 9.41
C ALA A 190 15.99 -3.82 9.12
N GLY A 191 15.61 -4.17 7.90
CA GLY A 191 14.23 -4.47 7.54
C GLY A 191 13.27 -3.28 7.65
N LEU A 192 13.76 -2.04 7.53
CA LEU A 192 12.92 -0.85 7.55
C LEU A 192 12.13 -0.73 6.25
N ASP A 193 10.89 -0.25 6.35
CA ASP A 193 10.07 0.08 5.19
C ASP A 193 10.15 1.58 4.83
N SER A 194 9.47 1.98 3.74
CA SER A 194 9.47 3.38 3.29
C SER A 194 8.89 4.35 4.33
N VAL A 195 7.99 3.89 5.20
CA VAL A 195 7.38 4.73 6.24
C VAL A 195 8.35 4.91 7.40
N ASP A 196 9.03 3.83 7.79
CA ASP A 196 10.09 3.86 8.80
C ASP A 196 11.21 4.83 8.39
N LEU A 197 11.73 4.67 7.16
CA LEU A 197 12.81 5.52 6.61
C LEU A 197 12.42 6.99 6.52
N ARG A 198 11.18 7.28 6.16
CA ARG A 198 10.69 8.67 6.06
C ARG A 198 10.73 9.40 7.40
N ASN A 199 10.58 8.67 8.49
CA ASN A 199 10.54 9.20 9.85
C ASN A 199 11.86 8.97 10.62
N LEU A 200 12.86 8.37 9.97
CA LEU A 200 14.14 8.08 10.59
C LEU A 200 15.03 9.32 10.64
N HIS A 201 15.39 9.74 11.84
CA HIS A 201 16.32 10.83 12.09
C HIS A 201 17.65 10.28 12.59
N ARG A 202 18.72 11.05 12.48
CA ARG A 202 20.06 10.65 12.93
C ARG A 202 20.09 10.26 14.42
N HIS A 203 19.35 10.93 15.28
CA HIS A 203 19.30 10.63 16.71
C HIS A 203 18.56 9.33 17.06
N HIS A 204 17.92 8.68 16.11
CA HIS A 204 17.34 7.34 16.30
C HIS A 204 18.35 6.21 16.07
N ILE A 205 19.62 6.54 15.75
CA ILE A 205 20.63 5.58 15.35
C ILE A 205 21.82 5.68 16.31
N ASP A 206 22.04 4.61 17.04
CA ASP A 206 23.11 4.48 18.01
C ASP A 206 24.21 3.58 17.42
N VAL A 207 25.42 4.12 17.27
CA VAL A 207 26.60 3.37 16.84
C VAL A 207 27.37 2.95 18.09
N THR A 208 27.52 1.64 18.28
CA THR A 208 28.16 1.04 19.45
C THR A 208 29.21 0.04 19.03
N ASP A 209 30.06 -0.40 19.96
CA ASP A 209 31.05 -1.46 19.70
C ASP A 209 30.41 -2.81 19.34
N ASN A 210 29.13 -3.00 19.70
CA ASN A 210 28.37 -4.23 19.42
C ASN A 210 27.50 -4.13 18.14
N GLY A 211 27.70 -3.09 17.33
CA GLY A 211 26.95 -2.85 16.10
C GLY A 211 26.08 -1.60 16.13
N ILE A 212 25.30 -1.42 15.10
CA ILE A 212 24.43 -0.26 14.91
C ILE A 212 23.00 -0.60 15.31
N LEU A 213 22.49 0.11 16.31
CA LEU A 213 21.12 -0.02 16.82
C LEU A 213 20.24 1.07 16.24
N VAL A 214 19.05 0.69 15.77
CA VAL A 214 18.05 1.60 15.21
C VAL A 214 16.79 1.60 16.06
N ASN A 215 16.42 2.76 16.59
CA ASN A 215 15.20 2.99 17.33
C ASN A 215 14.10 3.45 16.36
N VAL A 216 13.32 2.51 15.86
CA VAL A 216 12.21 2.81 14.94
C VAL A 216 11.05 3.38 15.71
N THR A 217 10.59 4.57 15.28
CA THR A 217 9.44 5.27 15.87
C THR A 217 8.21 5.20 14.95
N GLY A 218 7.03 5.60 15.42
CA GLY A 218 5.82 5.68 14.62
C GLY A 218 4.84 4.54 14.86
N ARG A 219 4.28 3.95 13.78
CA ARG A 219 3.15 3.00 13.87
C ARG A 219 3.48 1.70 14.59
N ASN A 220 4.71 1.21 14.41
CA ASN A 220 5.20 -0.03 15.02
C ASN A 220 6.57 0.25 15.64
N PRO A 221 6.64 0.90 16.81
CA PRO A 221 7.89 1.24 17.46
C PRO A 221 8.64 -0.02 17.89
N ARG A 222 9.95 -0.05 17.61
CA ARG A 222 10.81 -1.20 17.90
C ARG A 222 12.27 -0.83 17.82
N GLN A 223 13.12 -1.66 18.39
CA GLN A 223 14.57 -1.60 18.22
C GLN A 223 15.02 -2.70 17.26
N VAL A 224 15.96 -2.38 16.37
CA VAL A 224 16.51 -3.31 15.40
C VAL A 224 18.02 -3.11 15.32
N VAL A 225 18.77 -4.21 15.31
CA VAL A 225 20.21 -4.17 15.04
C VAL A 225 20.45 -4.34 13.55
N VAL A 226 21.32 -3.53 12.99
CA VAL A 226 21.72 -3.63 11.58
C VAL A 226 22.59 -4.86 11.37
N ARG A 227 22.34 -5.62 10.29
CA ARG A 227 23.24 -6.72 9.88
C ARG A 227 24.66 -6.17 9.63
N ALA A 228 25.66 -6.80 10.18
CA ALA A 228 27.08 -6.39 10.06
C ALA A 228 27.49 -6.09 8.61
N THR A 229 27.02 -6.90 7.65
CA THR A 229 27.29 -6.71 6.21
C THR A 229 26.81 -5.39 5.63
N TYR A 230 25.89 -4.67 6.32
CA TYR A 230 25.28 -3.40 5.88
C TYR A 230 25.70 -2.20 6.72
N GLU A 231 26.53 -2.40 7.76
CA GLU A 231 26.96 -1.31 8.66
C GLU A 231 27.74 -0.23 7.93
N GLU A 232 28.62 -0.60 6.97
CA GLU A 232 29.35 0.35 6.13
C GLU A 232 28.39 1.31 5.41
N LEU A 233 27.30 0.80 4.81
CA LEU A 233 26.31 1.63 4.14
C LEU A 233 25.62 2.59 5.10
N VAL A 234 25.28 2.08 6.30
CA VAL A 234 24.64 2.88 7.32
C VAL A 234 25.56 3.99 7.82
N LEU A 235 26.85 3.69 8.03
CA LEU A 235 27.82 4.70 8.43
C LEU A 235 27.96 5.79 7.38
N VAL A 236 28.08 5.46 6.09
CA VAL A 236 28.08 6.40 4.98
C VAL A 236 26.78 7.21 4.95
N ALA A 237 25.64 6.58 5.22
CA ALA A 237 24.34 7.24 5.19
C ALA A 237 24.16 8.31 6.29
N ILE A 238 24.78 8.12 7.45
CA ILE A 238 24.63 9.01 8.61
C ILE A 238 25.79 9.99 8.78
N GLU A 239 26.83 9.88 7.94
CA GLU A 239 28.00 10.75 8.00
C GLU A 239 27.60 12.22 7.81
N GLY A 240 28.07 13.09 8.69
CA GLY A 240 27.80 14.53 8.65
C GLY A 240 26.38 14.97 8.97
N LEU A 241 25.46 14.02 9.32
CA LEU A 241 24.12 14.39 9.71
C LEU A 241 24.06 14.92 11.16
N THR A 242 23.36 16.03 11.35
CA THR A 242 23.01 16.52 12.69
C THR A 242 21.89 15.66 13.31
N PRO A 243 21.76 15.58 14.63
CA PRO A 243 20.80 14.71 15.32
C PRO A 243 19.35 14.84 14.83
N LYS A 244 18.91 16.04 14.46
CA LYS A 244 17.54 16.33 14.03
C LYS A 244 17.32 16.12 12.53
N GLN A 245 18.36 15.86 11.75
CA GLN A 245 18.20 15.62 10.30
C GLN A 245 17.61 14.25 10.02
N VAL A 246 16.72 14.21 9.00
CA VAL A 246 16.19 12.96 8.46
C VAL A 246 17.27 12.27 7.61
N VAL A 247 17.32 10.96 7.68
CA VAL A 247 18.32 10.16 6.97
C VAL A 247 18.01 10.11 5.46
N VAL A 248 16.73 10.09 5.07
CA VAL A 248 16.31 10.09 3.67
C VAL A 248 15.36 11.26 3.39
N GLY A 249 15.64 12.01 2.35
CA GLY A 249 14.81 13.14 1.93
C GLY A 249 15.18 14.45 2.62
N THR A 250 14.21 15.36 2.72
CA THR A 250 14.37 16.70 3.33
C THR A 250 13.42 16.94 4.51
N GLY A 251 12.63 15.94 4.89
CA GLY A 251 11.58 16.08 5.92
C GLY A 251 10.34 16.88 5.49
N LYS A 252 10.41 17.61 4.37
CA LYS A 252 9.34 18.54 3.90
C LYS A 252 8.56 18.01 2.68
N SER A 253 9.00 16.91 2.05
CA SER A 253 8.38 16.40 0.83
C SER A 253 7.01 15.76 1.11
N LYS A 254 6.00 16.10 0.28
CA LYS A 254 4.71 15.42 0.24
C LYS A 254 4.78 14.04 -0.45
N HIS A 255 5.79 13.83 -1.28
CA HIS A 255 6.05 12.59 -2.01
C HIS A 255 6.91 11.64 -1.19
N ASN A 256 6.89 10.35 -1.58
CA ASN A 256 7.78 9.37 -0.95
C ASN A 256 9.25 9.67 -1.30
N PRO A 257 10.08 10.07 -0.34
CA PRO A 257 11.45 10.46 -0.61
C PRO A 257 12.31 9.30 -1.15
N VAL A 258 11.95 8.05 -0.82
CA VAL A 258 12.66 6.86 -1.31
C VAL A 258 12.59 6.77 -2.83
N ASN A 259 11.39 6.92 -3.42
CA ASN A 259 11.24 6.86 -4.88
C ASN A 259 12.02 7.98 -5.56
N ILE A 260 11.98 9.20 -5.00
CA ILE A 260 12.73 10.33 -5.55
C ILE A 260 14.25 10.04 -5.60
N VAL A 261 14.78 9.41 -4.55
CA VAL A 261 16.22 9.03 -4.52
C VAL A 261 16.52 7.97 -5.57
N ILE A 262 15.68 6.95 -5.69
CA ILE A 262 15.84 5.88 -6.68
C ILE A 262 15.79 6.43 -8.11
N ASP A 263 14.83 7.32 -8.39
CA ASP A 263 14.69 7.97 -9.71
C ASP A 263 15.89 8.85 -10.08
N HIS A 264 16.65 9.32 -9.09
CA HIS A 264 17.87 10.11 -9.31
C HIS A 264 19.17 9.30 -9.20
N ALA A 265 19.10 8.01 -8.90
CA ALA A 265 20.28 7.17 -8.77
C ALA A 265 20.88 6.81 -10.13
N ASP A 266 22.21 6.73 -10.18
CA ASP A 266 22.94 6.25 -11.35
C ASP A 266 22.84 4.71 -11.38
N LEU A 267 21.83 4.19 -12.08
CA LEU A 267 21.56 2.76 -12.22
C LEU A 267 21.94 2.28 -13.62
N PHE A 268 22.45 1.08 -13.73
CA PHE A 268 22.77 0.41 -15.00
C PHE A 268 21.60 -0.48 -15.41
N ASP A 269 21.54 -0.88 -16.68
CA ASP A 269 20.44 -1.70 -17.22
C ASP A 269 20.31 -3.06 -16.54
N ASP A 270 21.42 -3.62 -16.06
CA ASP A 270 21.48 -4.87 -15.32
C ASP A 270 21.25 -4.73 -13.79
N THR A 271 21.01 -3.51 -13.32
CA THR A 271 20.76 -3.27 -11.90
C THR A 271 19.42 -3.87 -11.47
N PRO A 272 19.38 -4.73 -10.44
CA PRO A 272 18.12 -5.20 -9.90
C PRO A 272 17.24 -4.03 -9.47
N PRO A 273 15.94 -3.99 -9.86
CA PRO A 273 15.04 -2.91 -9.46
C PRO A 273 15.01 -2.74 -7.95
N ILE A 274 15.32 -1.54 -7.46
CA ILE A 274 15.34 -1.24 -6.03
C ILE A 274 13.91 -1.10 -5.51
N ASP A 275 13.49 -2.02 -4.66
CA ASP A 275 12.15 -2.06 -4.07
C ASP A 275 12.23 -2.28 -2.56
N MET A 276 11.63 -1.37 -1.79
CA MET A 276 11.68 -1.44 -0.32
C MET A 276 11.06 -2.71 0.25
N SER A 277 10.03 -3.24 -0.40
CA SER A 277 9.42 -4.50 0.07
C SER A 277 10.34 -5.69 -0.19
N ARG A 278 11.09 -5.70 -1.30
CA ARG A 278 12.12 -6.72 -1.56
C ARG A 278 13.29 -6.61 -0.59
N LEU A 279 13.80 -5.39 -0.33
CA LEU A 279 14.86 -5.17 0.66
C LEU A 279 14.46 -5.69 2.04
N ARG A 280 13.24 -5.37 2.48
CA ARG A 280 12.71 -5.87 3.75
C ARG A 280 12.50 -7.40 3.73
N SER A 281 12.00 -7.95 2.63
CA SER A 281 11.89 -9.42 2.46
C SER A 281 13.25 -10.11 2.55
N THR A 282 14.29 -9.51 1.96
CA THR A 282 15.68 -10.01 2.06
C THR A 282 16.13 -10.13 3.51
N TRP A 283 15.91 -9.07 4.31
CA TRP A 283 16.28 -9.08 5.71
C TRP A 283 15.47 -10.11 6.52
N ILE A 284 14.16 -10.20 6.30
CA ILE A 284 13.31 -11.19 6.98
C ILE A 284 13.72 -12.61 6.58
N SER A 285 13.92 -12.88 5.29
CA SER A 285 14.37 -14.19 4.78
C SER A 285 15.71 -14.59 5.40
N TRP A 286 16.66 -13.66 5.49
CA TRP A 286 17.93 -13.90 6.15
C TRP A 286 17.74 -14.27 7.63
N LEU A 287 16.91 -13.55 8.39
CA LEU A 287 16.59 -13.90 9.78
C LEU A 287 15.99 -15.30 9.91
N MET A 288 15.13 -15.69 8.96
CA MET A 288 14.50 -17.01 8.94
C MET A 288 15.52 -18.13 8.67
N THR A 289 16.60 -17.86 7.94
CA THR A 289 17.68 -18.83 7.69
C THR A 289 18.69 -18.88 8.85
N CYS A 290 18.71 -17.85 9.71
CA CYS A 290 19.50 -17.83 10.93
C CYS A 290 18.75 -18.52 12.08
N ARG A 291 19.49 -18.96 13.12
CA ARG A 291 18.91 -19.57 14.33
C ARG A 291 18.28 -18.50 15.27
N VAL A 292 17.54 -17.53 14.71
CA VAL A 292 16.86 -16.48 15.48
C VAL A 292 15.49 -16.98 15.91
N PRO A 293 15.12 -16.89 17.19
CA PRO A 293 13.80 -17.29 17.67
C PRO A 293 12.68 -16.55 16.94
N LEU A 294 11.63 -17.28 16.56
CA LEU A 294 10.47 -16.72 15.82
C LEU A 294 9.90 -15.46 16.46
N GLY A 295 9.75 -15.47 17.80
CA GLY A 295 9.25 -14.33 18.54
C GLY A 295 10.12 -13.07 18.36
N LEU A 296 11.43 -13.23 18.34
CA LEU A 296 12.38 -12.13 18.10
C LEU A 296 12.30 -11.62 16.66
N ILE A 297 12.14 -12.51 15.67
CA ILE A 297 11.91 -12.11 14.27
C ILE A 297 10.64 -11.25 14.16
N LEU A 298 9.53 -11.71 14.73
CA LEU A 298 8.26 -10.97 14.71
C LEU A 298 8.38 -9.59 15.39
N GLN A 299 9.03 -9.54 16.55
CA GLN A 299 9.26 -8.31 17.30
C GLN A 299 10.15 -7.34 16.50
N ALA A 300 11.32 -7.78 16.04
CA ALA A 300 12.26 -6.96 15.29
C ALA A 300 11.65 -6.48 13.95
N ALA A 301 10.87 -7.33 13.29
CA ALA A 301 10.16 -6.95 12.07
C ALA A 301 8.89 -6.11 12.32
N GLY A 302 8.45 -5.93 13.56
CA GLY A 302 7.20 -5.22 13.90
C GLY A 302 5.97 -5.91 13.31
N LEU A 303 6.00 -7.25 13.20
CA LEU A 303 4.92 -8.06 12.67
C LEU A 303 3.99 -8.52 13.79
N ARG A 304 2.68 -8.42 13.57
CA ARG A 304 1.66 -8.87 14.53
C ARG A 304 1.28 -10.34 14.35
N SER A 305 1.71 -10.96 13.24
CA SER A 305 1.45 -12.35 12.92
C SER A 305 2.55 -12.93 12.05
N ALA A 306 2.68 -14.27 12.04
CA ALA A 306 3.64 -14.97 11.22
C ALA A 306 3.28 -15.04 9.72
N ARG A 307 2.17 -14.45 9.28
CA ARG A 307 1.68 -14.54 7.90
C ARG A 307 2.75 -14.17 6.85
N THR A 308 3.47 -13.06 7.07
CA THR A 308 4.53 -12.63 6.16
C THR A 308 5.64 -13.67 6.06
N LEU A 309 5.97 -14.32 7.18
CA LEU A 309 6.99 -15.39 7.20
C LEU A 309 6.50 -16.61 6.41
N THR A 310 5.25 -17.02 6.60
CA THR A 310 4.63 -18.10 5.83
C THR A 310 4.61 -17.82 4.32
N ASP A 311 4.33 -16.56 3.93
CA ASP A 311 4.32 -16.15 2.53
C ASP A 311 5.75 -16.11 1.92
N LEU A 312 6.81 -16.00 2.74
CA LEU A 312 8.22 -16.03 2.31
C LEU A 312 8.80 -17.44 2.24
N LEU A 313 8.27 -18.42 2.99
CA LEU A 313 8.80 -19.78 3.01
C LEU A 313 9.04 -20.41 1.63
N PRO A 314 8.15 -20.28 0.62
CA PRO A 314 8.37 -20.85 -0.70
C PRO A 314 9.55 -20.26 -1.47
N HIS A 315 10.09 -19.13 -1.00
CA HIS A 315 11.22 -18.43 -1.63
C HIS A 315 12.54 -18.63 -0.90
N LEU A 316 12.54 -19.41 0.18
CA LEU A 316 13.77 -19.80 0.89
C LEU A 316 14.35 -21.09 0.32
N GLU A 317 15.67 -21.22 0.40
CA GLU A 317 16.32 -22.51 0.18
C GLU A 317 15.78 -23.55 1.19
N PRO A 318 15.55 -24.79 0.76
CA PRO A 318 15.10 -25.84 1.65
C PRO A 318 16.07 -26.05 2.83
N PHE A 319 15.52 -26.16 4.03
CA PHE A 319 16.31 -26.48 5.20
C PHE A 319 16.75 -27.96 5.12
N THR A 320 18.05 -28.18 5.01
CA THR A 320 18.64 -29.55 4.91
C THR A 320 19.11 -30.08 6.26
N ASP A 321 19.46 -29.18 7.21
CA ASP A 321 19.85 -29.56 8.57
C ASP A 321 18.63 -29.76 9.46
N THR A 322 18.26 -30.98 9.72
CA THR A 322 17.17 -31.37 10.61
C THR A 322 17.61 -31.64 12.05
N SER A 323 18.90 -31.53 12.37
CA SER A 323 19.44 -31.78 13.72
C SER A 323 18.79 -30.89 14.77
N ALA A 324 18.41 -29.66 14.41
CA ALA A 324 17.71 -28.74 15.27
C ALA A 324 16.32 -29.26 15.73
N LEU A 325 15.70 -30.17 14.98
CA LEU A 325 14.42 -30.77 15.38
C LEU A 325 14.57 -31.71 16.57
N ARG A 326 15.75 -32.36 16.71
CA ARG A 326 16.02 -33.27 17.79
C ARG A 326 16.33 -32.54 19.11
N ASP A 327 17.18 -31.52 19.06
CA ASP A 327 17.77 -30.90 20.25
C ASP A 327 17.32 -29.46 20.46
N GLY A 328 16.23 -29.00 19.78
CA GLY A 328 15.68 -27.64 19.90
C GLY A 328 16.58 -26.53 19.32
N GLY A 329 17.60 -26.90 18.54
CA GLY A 329 18.52 -25.96 17.89
C GLY A 329 19.50 -25.25 18.85
N VAL A 330 19.51 -25.62 20.11
CA VAL A 330 20.47 -25.09 21.09
C VAL A 330 21.74 -25.97 21.03
N LYS A 331 22.82 -25.40 20.56
CA LYS A 331 24.18 -25.87 20.82
C LYS A 331 24.87 -24.82 21.66
#